data_4757af8a8eabf8aa8757252dc527a85c
#
_entry.id   4757af8a8eabf8aa8757252dc527a85c
#
_cell.length_a   1.000
_cell.length_b   1.000
_cell.length_c   1.000
_cell.angle_alpha   90.00
_cell.angle_beta   90.00
_cell.angle_gamma   90.00
#
_symmetry.space_group_name_H-M   'P 1'
#
loop_
_entity.id
_entity.type
_entity.pdbx_description
1 polymer ?
#
loop_
_entity_poly.entity_id
_entity_poly.type
_entity_poly.pdbx_seq_one_letter_code
_entity_poly.pdbx_strand_id
1 'polypeptide(L)'
;MGHYAPDGAYPEGIGYWDYGTSFNAMFLSAIEKAFGTDYGLSELPGFLKTGEYILHAVTPNLKNFAYSDNGGTAFLAPTMFWFYDKTKDASILYNQVQLYKKDGQKRIKKNRLAPAMLIWGASASLANPQKPVRLSWKAQGDNPVCFMRSSWNDSSAVYVGMKMGSPSVNHGHMDVGSFLLEADGVLWGMDMGGEEYNR
;
A
#
# COMPACT_ATOMS: atom_id res chain seq x y z
N MET A 1 -11.54 4.64 -11.41
CA MET A 1 -11.09 5.17 -10.11
C MET A 1 -12.11 5.05 -8.96
N GLY A 2 -13.34 4.58 -9.19
CA GLY A 2 -14.34 4.39 -8.13
C GLY A 2 -13.95 3.45 -7.00
N HIS A 3 -13.05 2.52 -7.24
CA HIS A 3 -12.60 1.52 -6.26
C HIS A 3 -11.86 2.09 -5.04
N TYR A 4 -11.40 3.34 -5.07
CA TYR A 4 -10.70 3.98 -3.95
C TYR A 4 -11.63 4.70 -2.97
N ALA A 5 -12.89 4.92 -3.38
CA ALA A 5 -13.86 5.60 -2.54
C ALA A 5 -14.26 4.73 -1.33
N PRO A 6 -14.54 5.35 -0.17
CA PRO A 6 -14.42 6.78 0.13
C PRO A 6 -13.05 7.21 0.67
N ASP A 7 -12.21 6.28 1.10
CA ASP A 7 -11.07 6.54 1.99
C ASP A 7 -9.74 5.92 1.54
N GLY A 8 -9.69 5.31 0.36
CA GLY A 8 -8.44 4.87 -0.27
C GLY A 8 -8.13 3.39 -0.15
N ALA A 9 -8.94 2.58 0.53
CA ALA A 9 -8.77 1.14 0.50
C ALA A 9 -9.01 0.59 -0.90
N TYR A 10 -8.25 -0.43 -1.25
CA TYR A 10 -8.41 -1.12 -2.53
C TYR A 10 -9.07 -2.48 -2.30
N PRO A 11 -10.23 -2.75 -2.91
CA PRO A 11 -11.04 -3.92 -2.56
C PRO A 11 -10.39 -5.27 -2.91
N GLU A 12 -9.53 -5.29 -3.91
CA GLU A 12 -8.90 -6.51 -4.43
C GLU A 12 -7.55 -6.84 -3.75
N GLY A 13 -7.20 -6.14 -2.66
CA GLY A 13 -5.97 -6.35 -1.93
C GLY A 13 -4.75 -5.59 -2.47
N ILE A 14 -3.63 -5.72 -1.76
CA ILE A 14 -2.43 -4.92 -1.94
C ILE A 14 -1.73 -5.19 -3.27
N GLY A 15 -1.75 -6.45 -3.75
CA GLY A 15 -1.12 -6.82 -5.01
C GLY A 15 -1.79 -6.16 -6.22
N TYR A 16 -3.11 -6.23 -6.28
CA TYR A 16 -3.89 -5.58 -7.34
C TYR A 16 -3.90 -4.06 -7.20
N TRP A 17 -3.81 -3.55 -5.96
CA TRP A 17 -3.56 -2.13 -5.76
C TRP A 17 -2.28 -1.68 -6.47
N ASP A 18 -1.15 -2.38 -6.27
CA ASP A 18 0.11 -2.01 -6.91
C ASP A 18 -0.02 -2.00 -8.44
N TYR A 19 -0.65 -3.03 -8.98
CA TYR A 19 -0.89 -3.15 -10.42
C TYR A 19 -1.78 -2.02 -10.95
N GLY A 20 -3.00 -1.90 -10.47
CA GLY A 20 -3.99 -0.96 -10.99
C GLY A 20 -3.62 0.50 -10.70
N THR A 21 -3.14 0.79 -9.48
CA THR A 21 -2.79 2.14 -9.05
C THR A 21 -1.55 2.65 -9.77
N SER A 22 -0.59 1.79 -10.06
CA SER A 22 0.60 2.17 -10.83
C SER A 22 0.25 2.64 -12.23
N PHE A 23 -0.65 1.96 -12.92
CA PHE A 23 -1.11 2.40 -14.24
C PHE A 23 -1.95 3.67 -14.18
N ASN A 24 -2.77 3.85 -13.14
CA ASN A 24 -3.49 5.11 -12.92
C ASN A 24 -2.52 6.27 -12.72
N ALA A 25 -1.49 6.13 -11.88
CA ALA A 25 -0.50 7.16 -11.64
C ALA A 25 0.31 7.50 -12.92
N MET A 26 0.68 6.48 -13.71
CA MET A 26 1.34 6.69 -14.99
C MET A 26 0.44 7.45 -15.98
N PHE A 27 -0.83 7.08 -16.07
CA PHE A 27 -1.81 7.74 -16.93
C PHE A 27 -2.01 9.21 -16.53
N LEU A 28 -2.20 9.47 -15.23
CA LEU A 28 -2.34 10.83 -14.70
C LEU A 28 -1.09 11.67 -14.95
N SER A 29 0.10 11.10 -14.74
CA SER A 29 1.35 11.78 -15.04
C SER A 29 1.49 12.12 -16.52
N ALA A 30 1.05 11.22 -17.41
CA ALA A 30 1.10 11.44 -18.85
C ALA A 30 0.13 12.55 -19.28
N ILE A 31 -1.11 12.55 -18.78
CA ILE A 31 -2.10 13.60 -19.05
C ILE A 31 -1.60 14.95 -18.54
N GLU A 32 -1.17 15.01 -17.30
CA GLU A 32 -0.68 16.25 -16.69
C GLU A 32 0.53 16.82 -17.48
N LYS A 33 1.42 15.95 -17.92
CA LYS A 33 2.55 16.35 -18.76
C LYS A 33 2.13 16.86 -20.13
N ALA A 34 1.13 16.23 -20.75
CA ALA A 34 0.68 16.57 -22.10
C ALA A 34 -0.23 17.80 -22.14
N PHE A 35 -1.09 17.97 -21.14
CA PHE A 35 -2.14 18.99 -21.15
C PHE A 35 -2.00 20.05 -20.04
N GLY A 36 -1.03 19.91 -19.14
CA GLY A 36 -0.85 20.83 -18.01
C GLY A 36 -1.87 20.66 -16.88
N THR A 37 -2.74 19.66 -16.98
CA THR A 37 -3.78 19.36 -15.99
C THR A 37 -4.16 17.89 -16.07
N ASP A 38 -4.54 17.30 -14.95
CA ASP A 38 -5.14 15.98 -14.88
C ASP A 38 -6.67 16.02 -14.86
N TYR A 39 -7.25 17.19 -15.12
CA TYR A 39 -8.70 17.45 -15.13
C TYR A 39 -9.43 17.06 -13.83
N GLY A 40 -8.73 17.12 -12.69
CA GLY A 40 -9.27 16.74 -11.38
C GLY A 40 -9.40 15.23 -11.15
N LEU A 41 -8.84 14.39 -12.02
CA LEU A 41 -8.93 12.94 -11.89
C LEU A 41 -8.22 12.41 -10.65
N SER A 42 -7.12 13.03 -10.22
CA SER A 42 -6.42 12.65 -9.00
C SER A 42 -7.20 13.01 -7.72
N GLU A 43 -8.13 13.96 -7.80
CA GLU A 43 -8.95 14.42 -6.68
C GLU A 43 -10.21 13.58 -6.46
N LEU A 44 -10.44 12.57 -7.30
CA LEU A 44 -11.58 11.66 -7.12
C LEU A 44 -11.56 11.02 -5.73
N PRO A 45 -12.74 10.79 -5.12
CA PRO A 45 -12.85 10.33 -3.74
C PRO A 45 -11.97 9.11 -3.43
N GLY A 46 -11.14 9.23 -2.39
CA GLY A 46 -10.26 8.18 -1.90
C GLY A 46 -8.94 8.04 -2.64
N PHE A 47 -8.79 8.55 -3.88
CA PHE A 47 -7.60 8.23 -4.67
C PHE A 47 -6.30 8.74 -4.03
N LEU A 48 -6.19 10.00 -3.65
CA LEU A 48 -4.97 10.51 -2.99
C LEU A 48 -4.72 9.92 -1.60
N LYS A 49 -5.77 9.39 -0.95
CA LYS A 49 -5.67 8.76 0.37
C LYS A 49 -5.13 7.33 0.32
N THR A 50 -5.11 6.71 -0.85
CA THR A 50 -4.74 5.30 -0.97
C THR A 50 -3.26 5.03 -0.67
N GLY A 51 -2.41 6.06 -0.63
CA GLY A 51 -1.06 5.96 -0.09
C GLY A 51 -1.02 5.58 1.40
N GLU A 52 -1.96 6.10 2.21
CA GLU A 52 -2.11 5.72 3.62
C GLU A 52 -2.52 4.23 3.78
N TYR A 53 -3.37 3.72 2.88
CA TYR A 53 -3.75 2.31 2.88
C TYR A 53 -2.51 1.41 2.79
N ILE A 54 -1.63 1.63 1.82
CA ILE A 54 -0.40 0.85 1.66
C ILE A 54 0.58 1.08 2.82
N LEU A 55 0.69 2.30 3.31
CA LEU A 55 1.52 2.60 4.47
C LEU A 55 1.11 1.75 5.67
N HIS A 56 -0.18 1.67 5.97
CA HIS A 56 -0.68 0.94 7.13
C HIS A 56 -0.78 -0.57 6.93
N ALA A 57 -0.90 -1.06 5.70
CA ALA A 57 -1.01 -2.48 5.38
C ALA A 57 0.31 -3.28 5.53
N VAL A 58 1.42 -2.60 5.81
CA VAL A 58 2.74 -3.22 6.01
C VAL A 58 3.03 -3.36 7.50
N THR A 59 3.42 -4.56 7.93
CA THR A 59 3.76 -4.87 9.32
C THR A 59 5.10 -4.26 9.76
N PRO A 60 5.42 -4.25 11.06
CA PRO A 60 6.72 -3.81 11.58
C PRO A 60 7.91 -4.55 10.95
N ASN A 61 7.78 -5.83 10.60
CA ASN A 61 8.82 -6.62 9.95
C ASN A 61 8.74 -6.63 8.42
N LEU A 62 8.08 -5.64 7.82
CA LEU A 62 7.98 -5.44 6.38
C LEU A 62 7.34 -6.65 5.66
N LYS A 63 6.25 -7.15 6.24
CA LYS A 63 5.32 -8.08 5.60
C LYS A 63 4.05 -7.35 5.19
N ASN A 64 3.31 -7.90 4.25
CA ASN A 64 1.97 -7.41 3.92
C ASN A 64 0.91 -8.20 4.67
N PHE A 65 -0.21 -7.58 4.98
CA PHE A 65 -1.43 -8.32 5.29
C PHE A 65 -1.94 -8.98 4.01
N ALA A 66 -1.81 -10.30 3.93
CA ALA A 66 -1.99 -11.10 2.71
C ALA A 66 -3.46 -11.51 2.49
N TYR A 67 -4.41 -10.58 2.62
CA TYR A 67 -5.81 -10.86 2.27
C TYR A 67 -6.03 -10.77 0.75
N SER A 68 -7.08 -11.40 0.24
CA SER A 68 -7.37 -11.55 -1.20
C SER A 68 -6.17 -12.19 -1.93
N ASP A 69 -6.07 -12.04 -3.23
CA ASP A 69 -4.99 -12.60 -4.06
C ASP A 69 -3.66 -11.85 -3.87
N ASN A 70 -3.17 -11.80 -2.65
CA ASN A 70 -1.94 -11.07 -2.32
C ASN A 70 -0.91 -11.93 -1.59
N GLY A 71 0.36 -11.76 -1.94
CA GLY A 71 1.46 -12.37 -1.21
C GLY A 71 1.84 -11.60 0.06
N GLY A 72 2.28 -12.32 1.11
CA GLY A 72 2.65 -11.77 2.40
C GLY A 72 3.97 -10.96 2.44
N THR A 73 4.63 -10.70 1.32
CA THR A 73 5.91 -9.98 1.30
C THR A 73 5.71 -8.54 0.84
N ALA A 74 6.12 -7.58 1.67
CA ALA A 74 6.08 -6.17 1.27
C ALA A 74 7.02 -5.89 0.09
N PHE A 75 6.60 -5.00 -0.79
CA PHE A 75 7.31 -4.66 -2.01
C PHE A 75 7.62 -3.16 -2.09
N LEU A 76 8.63 -2.83 -2.89
CA LEU A 76 8.93 -1.45 -3.24
C LEU A 76 7.94 -1.01 -4.32
N ALA A 77 7.10 -0.03 -4.00
CA ALA A 77 6.06 0.51 -4.87
C ALA A 77 6.47 1.90 -5.40
N PRO A 78 6.89 2.02 -6.66
CA PRO A 78 7.23 3.32 -7.26
C PRO A 78 6.10 4.34 -7.16
N THR A 79 4.86 3.89 -7.22
CA THR A 79 3.66 4.73 -7.12
C THR A 79 3.56 5.50 -5.81
N MET A 80 4.15 5.00 -4.72
CA MET A 80 4.19 5.73 -3.45
C MET A 80 4.95 7.05 -3.55
N PHE A 81 5.94 7.13 -4.44
CA PHE A 81 6.66 8.37 -4.73
C PHE A 81 5.81 9.37 -5.49
N TRP A 82 4.90 8.90 -6.36
CA TRP A 82 3.91 9.74 -7.00
C TRP A 82 2.92 10.34 -5.98
N PHE A 83 2.41 9.52 -5.05
CA PHE A 83 1.55 10.02 -3.97
C PHE A 83 2.27 11.03 -3.10
N TYR A 84 3.53 10.78 -2.74
CA TYR A 84 4.35 11.76 -2.03
C TYR A 84 4.45 13.07 -2.81
N ASP A 85 4.72 13.01 -4.11
CA ASP A 85 4.83 14.22 -4.93
C ASP A 85 3.52 15.01 -4.97
N LYS A 86 2.38 14.34 -5.03
CA LYS A 86 1.06 14.98 -5.02
C LYS A 86 0.64 15.51 -3.66
N THR A 87 0.84 14.74 -2.60
CA THR A 87 0.34 15.09 -1.25
C THR A 87 1.35 15.89 -0.42
N LYS A 88 2.63 15.80 -0.77
CA LYS A 88 3.77 16.31 0.02
C LYS A 88 3.88 15.71 1.43
N ASP A 89 3.18 14.62 1.69
CA ASP A 89 3.27 13.88 2.94
C ASP A 89 4.42 12.87 2.89
N ALA A 90 5.54 13.21 3.51
CA ALA A 90 6.73 12.35 3.54
C ALA A 90 6.53 11.08 4.38
N SER A 91 5.52 11.03 5.24
CA SER A 91 5.27 9.87 6.08
C SER A 91 4.82 8.64 5.29
N ILE A 92 4.17 8.82 4.13
CA ILE A 92 3.75 7.71 3.29
C ILE A 92 4.91 6.91 2.70
N LEU A 93 6.11 7.51 2.63
CA LEU A 93 7.33 6.84 2.18
C LEU A 93 8.05 6.04 3.27
N TYR A 94 7.57 6.07 4.53
CA TYR A 94 8.26 5.47 5.66
C TYR A 94 8.67 4.01 5.41
N ASN A 95 7.72 3.15 5.06
CA ASN A 95 8.01 1.75 4.77
C ASN A 95 8.83 1.56 3.48
N GLN A 96 8.64 2.42 2.47
CA GLN A 96 9.39 2.35 1.22
C GLN A 96 10.88 2.61 1.46
N VAL A 97 11.21 3.55 2.33
CA VAL A 97 12.60 3.83 2.74
C VAL A 97 13.19 2.67 3.52
N GLN A 98 12.43 2.04 4.42
CA GLN A 98 12.88 0.85 5.15
C GLN A 98 13.16 -0.32 4.20
N LEU A 99 12.27 -0.58 3.25
CA LEU A 99 12.46 -1.60 2.21
C LEU A 99 13.69 -1.30 1.34
N TYR A 100 13.88 -0.04 0.96
CA TYR A 100 15.04 0.38 0.18
C TYR A 100 16.35 0.16 0.95
N LYS A 101 16.40 0.51 2.23
CA LYS A 101 17.57 0.31 3.08
C LYS A 101 17.90 -1.17 3.29
N LYS A 102 16.87 -2.03 3.36
CA LYS A 102 17.04 -3.47 3.58
C LYS A 102 17.64 -4.19 2.37
N ASP A 103 17.07 -4.02 1.18
CA ASP A 103 17.45 -4.74 -0.04
C ASP A 103 17.04 -4.02 -1.35
N GLY A 104 17.08 -2.68 -1.33
CA GLY A 104 16.56 -1.82 -2.40
C GLY A 104 17.13 -2.10 -3.77
N GLN A 105 18.43 -2.36 -3.90
CA GLN A 105 19.05 -2.67 -5.19
C GLN A 105 18.45 -3.94 -5.84
N LYS A 106 18.18 -4.98 -5.02
CA LYS A 106 17.55 -6.22 -5.50
C LYS A 106 16.11 -5.97 -5.94
N ARG A 107 15.37 -5.13 -5.20
CA ARG A 107 13.98 -4.79 -5.48
C ARG A 107 13.84 -3.94 -6.74
N ILE A 108 14.69 -2.92 -6.89
CA ILE A 108 14.72 -2.04 -8.07
C ILE A 108 14.97 -2.85 -9.33
N LYS A 109 15.95 -3.76 -9.33
CA LYS A 109 16.27 -4.59 -10.51
C LYS A 109 15.10 -5.46 -10.98
N LYS A 110 14.18 -5.80 -10.09
CA LYS A 110 13.00 -6.63 -10.38
C LYS A 110 11.75 -5.82 -10.72
N ASN A 111 11.77 -4.51 -10.48
CA ASN A 111 10.60 -3.67 -10.66
C ASN A 111 10.70 -2.88 -11.98
N ARG A 112 9.85 -3.23 -12.94
CA ARG A 112 9.80 -2.58 -14.27
C ARG A 112 9.47 -1.09 -14.22
N LEU A 113 8.82 -0.62 -13.13
CA LEU A 113 8.45 0.78 -12.93
C LEU A 113 9.48 1.54 -12.09
N ALA A 114 10.59 0.92 -11.70
CA ALA A 114 11.65 1.57 -10.93
C ALA A 114 12.15 2.89 -11.53
N PRO A 115 12.25 3.07 -12.86
CA PRO A 115 12.62 4.37 -13.43
C PRO A 115 11.67 5.51 -13.04
N ALA A 116 10.39 5.22 -12.82
CA ALA A 116 9.42 6.22 -12.41
C ALA A 116 9.71 6.78 -11.00
N MET A 117 10.38 6.03 -10.13
CA MET A 117 10.82 6.52 -8.82
C MET A 117 11.77 7.71 -8.95
N LEU A 118 12.61 7.76 -9.98
CA LEU A 118 13.53 8.88 -10.22
C LEU A 118 12.76 10.15 -10.63
N ILE A 119 11.67 9.98 -11.36
CA ILE A 119 10.83 11.10 -11.81
C ILE A 119 9.97 11.61 -10.66
N TRP A 120 9.19 10.72 -10.04
CA TRP A 120 8.22 11.07 -9.00
C TRP A 120 8.89 11.37 -7.66
N GLY A 121 10.04 10.75 -7.37
CA GLY A 121 10.78 10.91 -6.14
C GLY A 121 11.89 11.98 -6.19
N ALA A 122 11.97 12.78 -7.25
CA ALA A 122 13.06 13.75 -7.42
C ALA A 122 13.19 14.74 -6.25
N SER A 123 12.07 15.07 -5.58
CA SER A 123 12.03 15.95 -4.40
C SER A 123 12.06 15.19 -3.07
N ALA A 124 12.05 13.86 -3.08
CA ALA A 124 11.95 13.05 -1.87
C ALA A 124 13.31 12.93 -1.16
N SER A 125 13.34 13.18 0.15
CA SER A 125 14.50 12.86 0.98
C SER A 125 14.36 11.46 1.55
N LEU A 126 15.25 10.55 1.13
CA LEU A 126 15.28 9.17 1.63
C LEU A 126 16.20 8.99 2.84
N ALA A 127 16.96 10.01 3.23
CA ALA A 127 17.91 9.92 4.34
C ALA A 127 17.19 9.74 5.68
N ASN A 128 16.17 10.56 5.94
CA ASN A 128 15.42 10.60 7.18
C ASN A 128 13.91 10.57 6.88
N PRO A 129 13.30 9.39 6.76
CA PRO A 129 11.87 9.29 6.49
C PRO A 129 11.08 9.86 7.66
N GLN A 130 10.08 10.67 7.37
CA GLN A 130 9.17 11.16 8.39
C GLN A 130 8.39 9.99 8.99
N LYS A 131 8.42 9.85 10.30
CA LYS A 131 7.67 8.82 11.00
C LYS A 131 6.17 9.17 10.98
N PRO A 132 5.31 8.21 10.58
CA PRO A 132 3.87 8.44 10.66
C PRO A 132 3.40 8.63 12.11
N VAL A 133 2.35 9.42 12.30
CA VAL A 133 1.82 9.73 13.64
C VAL A 133 0.72 8.74 14.02
N ARG A 134 -0.15 8.39 13.07
CA ARG A 134 -1.29 7.51 13.33
C ARG A 134 -0.83 6.08 13.56
N LEU A 135 -1.31 5.47 14.66
CA LEU A 135 -1.07 4.07 14.99
C LEU A 135 -2.18 3.14 14.49
N SER A 136 -3.28 3.69 14.02
CA SER A 136 -4.39 2.92 13.45
C SER A 136 -4.94 3.59 12.21
N TRP A 137 -5.46 2.75 11.30
CA TRP A 137 -6.13 3.18 10.09
C TRP A 137 -7.27 2.21 9.78
N LYS A 138 -8.39 2.73 9.27
CA LYS A 138 -9.54 1.92 8.87
C LYS A 138 -10.15 2.46 7.59
N ALA A 139 -10.73 1.58 6.81
CA ALA A 139 -11.47 1.89 5.61
C ALA A 139 -12.91 1.41 5.68
N GLN A 140 -13.77 2.05 4.90
CA GLN A 140 -15.21 1.80 4.79
C GLN A 140 -15.66 1.49 3.35
N GLY A 141 -14.71 1.17 2.46
CA GLY A 141 -15.02 0.80 1.08
C GLY A 141 -15.70 -0.58 0.97
N ASP A 142 -15.77 -1.11 -0.24
CA ASP A 142 -16.45 -2.39 -0.55
C ASP A 142 -15.83 -3.58 0.21
N ASN A 143 -14.55 -3.49 0.53
CA ASN A 143 -13.82 -4.47 1.31
C ASN A 143 -13.13 -3.78 2.51
N PRO A 144 -13.88 -3.48 3.59
CA PRO A 144 -13.37 -2.78 4.75
C PRO A 144 -12.21 -3.54 5.39
N VAL A 145 -11.15 -2.80 5.70
CA VAL A 145 -9.99 -3.30 6.41
C VAL A 145 -9.63 -2.35 7.54
N CYS A 146 -9.01 -2.86 8.59
CA CYS A 146 -8.41 -2.02 9.62
C CYS A 146 -7.01 -2.52 9.97
N PHE A 147 -6.14 -1.58 10.30
CA PHE A 147 -4.76 -1.82 10.69
C PHE A 147 -4.47 -1.08 11.99
N MET A 148 -3.81 -1.74 12.92
CA MET A 148 -3.43 -1.17 14.21
C MET A 148 -2.01 -1.61 14.54
N ARG A 149 -1.25 -0.71 15.15
CA ARG A 149 0.11 -1.00 15.63
C ARG A 149 0.42 -0.27 16.91
N SER A 150 1.28 -0.83 17.73
CA SER A 150 1.73 -0.17 18.96
C SER A 150 2.87 0.83 18.71
N SER A 151 3.64 0.67 17.63
CA SER A 151 4.76 1.55 17.29
C SER A 151 5.10 1.50 15.81
N TRP A 152 5.76 2.56 15.29
CA TRP A 152 6.31 2.61 13.94
C TRP A 152 7.80 2.27 13.87
N ASN A 153 8.54 2.44 14.95
CA ASN A 153 10.01 2.33 14.98
C ASN A 153 10.52 1.18 15.85
N ASP A 154 9.65 0.23 16.13
CA ASP A 154 9.95 -0.96 16.93
C ASP A 154 9.57 -2.21 16.12
N SER A 155 10.56 -3.05 15.81
CA SER A 155 10.34 -4.32 15.10
C SER A 155 9.62 -5.37 15.96
N SER A 156 9.57 -5.17 17.27
CA SER A 156 8.81 -5.99 18.23
C SER A 156 7.39 -5.49 18.45
N ALA A 157 7.01 -4.38 17.78
CA ALA A 157 5.68 -3.80 17.96
C ALA A 157 4.57 -4.79 17.62
N VAL A 158 3.49 -4.70 18.37
CA VAL A 158 2.25 -5.42 18.06
C VAL A 158 1.62 -4.78 16.83
N TYR A 159 1.24 -5.61 15.86
CA TYR A 159 0.49 -5.21 14.69
C TYR A 159 -0.69 -6.15 14.47
N VAL A 160 -1.85 -5.57 14.20
CA VAL A 160 -3.07 -6.31 13.84
C VAL A 160 -3.62 -5.73 12.55
N GLY A 161 -3.82 -6.58 11.56
CA GLY A 161 -4.61 -6.30 10.37
C GLY A 161 -5.88 -7.16 10.39
N MET A 162 -7.04 -6.59 10.05
CA MET A 162 -8.30 -7.34 9.95
C MET A 162 -9.02 -6.98 8.66
N LYS A 163 -9.58 -7.99 8.00
CA LYS A 163 -10.45 -7.86 6.83
C LYS A 163 -11.90 -8.10 7.24
N MET A 164 -12.77 -7.24 6.75
CA MET A 164 -14.22 -7.34 6.91
C MET A 164 -14.89 -7.21 5.53
N GLY A 165 -16.19 -6.99 5.47
CA GLY A 165 -16.93 -6.72 4.24
C GLY A 165 -17.58 -7.93 3.64
N SER A 166 -17.56 -8.03 2.31
CA SER A 166 -18.27 -9.06 1.56
C SER A 166 -17.29 -9.96 0.80
N PRO A 167 -17.55 -11.28 0.73
CA PRO A 167 -16.80 -12.18 -0.15
C PRO A 167 -17.12 -11.97 -1.63
N SER A 168 -18.13 -11.16 -1.96
CA SER A 168 -18.60 -10.93 -3.34
C SER A 168 -17.85 -9.82 -4.07
N VAL A 169 -16.75 -9.33 -3.53
CA VAL A 169 -15.87 -8.40 -4.24
C VAL A 169 -14.94 -9.16 -5.20
N ASN A 170 -14.49 -8.48 -6.24
CA ASN A 170 -13.55 -9.05 -7.19
C ASN A 170 -12.26 -9.50 -6.48
N HIS A 171 -11.72 -10.68 -6.82
CA HIS A 171 -10.60 -11.30 -6.10
C HIS A 171 -10.82 -11.45 -4.58
N GLY A 172 -12.09 -11.41 -4.15
CA GLY A 172 -12.46 -11.62 -2.76
C GLY A 172 -12.42 -13.10 -2.39
N HIS A 173 -11.95 -13.39 -1.19
CA HIS A 173 -12.01 -14.71 -0.59
C HIS A 173 -13.16 -14.79 0.42
N MET A 174 -13.62 -15.99 0.73
CA MET A 174 -14.62 -16.25 1.77
C MET A 174 -13.97 -16.22 3.18
N ASP A 175 -13.27 -15.16 3.48
CA ASP A 175 -12.36 -14.99 4.61
C ASP A 175 -12.71 -13.74 5.46
N VAL A 176 -13.99 -13.34 5.44
CA VAL A 176 -14.48 -12.23 6.27
C VAL A 176 -14.21 -12.52 7.74
N GLY A 177 -13.50 -11.58 8.39
CA GLY A 177 -13.04 -11.75 9.76
C GLY A 177 -11.61 -12.32 9.86
N SER A 178 -10.95 -12.63 8.74
CA SER A 178 -9.54 -13.02 8.78
C SER A 178 -8.67 -11.88 9.34
N PHE A 179 -7.60 -12.27 10.00
CA PHE A 179 -6.70 -11.30 10.62
C PHE A 179 -5.24 -11.74 10.49
N LEU A 180 -4.37 -10.75 10.57
CA LEU A 180 -2.94 -10.94 10.78
C LEU A 180 -2.56 -10.38 12.14
N LEU A 181 -1.79 -11.15 12.92
CA LEU A 181 -1.20 -10.72 14.19
C LEU A 181 0.32 -10.90 14.12
N GLU A 182 1.04 -9.81 14.29
CA GLU A 182 2.49 -9.81 14.47
C GLU A 182 2.84 -9.15 15.80
N ALA A 183 3.66 -9.80 16.60
CA ALA A 183 4.17 -9.29 17.87
C ALA A 183 5.52 -9.90 18.18
N ASP A 184 6.41 -9.16 18.85
CA ASP A 184 7.76 -9.60 19.22
C ASP A 184 8.59 -10.14 18.04
N GLY A 185 8.37 -9.59 16.86
CA GLY A 185 9.02 -10.02 15.62
C GLY A 185 8.49 -11.35 15.05
N VAL A 186 7.46 -11.94 15.66
CA VAL A 186 6.85 -13.22 15.26
C VAL A 186 5.47 -12.97 14.65
N LEU A 187 5.20 -13.64 13.54
CA LEU A 187 3.90 -13.67 12.91
C LEU A 187 3.07 -14.81 13.52
N TRP A 188 2.15 -14.46 14.43
CA TRP A 188 1.34 -15.40 15.20
C TRP A 188 0.08 -15.88 14.47
N GLY A 189 -0.50 -15.01 13.68
CA GLY A 189 -1.67 -15.30 12.86
C GLY A 189 -1.51 -14.65 11.50
N MET A 190 -1.88 -15.35 10.44
CA MET A 190 -1.79 -14.84 9.08
C MET A 190 -2.90 -15.41 8.20
N ASP A 191 -3.29 -14.63 7.23
CA ASP A 191 -4.02 -15.10 6.07
C ASP A 191 -3.04 -15.80 5.13
N MET A 192 -3.41 -16.98 4.61
CA MET A 192 -2.54 -17.76 3.72
C MET A 192 -2.45 -17.19 2.31
N GLY A 193 -3.28 -16.18 1.99
CA GLY A 193 -3.37 -15.61 0.65
C GLY A 193 -4.14 -16.48 -0.34
N GLY A 194 -3.91 -16.25 -1.63
CA GLY A 194 -4.55 -16.98 -2.72
C GLY A 194 -3.85 -18.29 -3.07
N GLU A 195 -4.61 -19.25 -3.58
CA GLU A 195 -4.10 -20.46 -4.22
C GLU A 195 -3.83 -20.22 -5.72
N GLU A 196 -3.21 -21.18 -6.37
CA GLU A 196 -3.02 -21.14 -7.82
C GLU A 196 -4.36 -21.35 -8.55
N TYR A 197 -4.67 -20.49 -9.52
CA TYR A 197 -5.94 -20.51 -10.28
C TYR A 197 -6.22 -21.79 -11.08
N ASN A 198 -5.21 -22.62 -11.32
CA ASN A 198 -5.30 -23.81 -12.17
C ASN A 198 -5.39 -25.14 -11.39
N ARG A 199 -5.78 -25.09 -10.12
CA ARG A 199 -6.00 -26.28 -9.30
C ARG A 199 -7.46 -26.57 -9.10
#